data_4c92bf00da14efa69306359096d67e7f
#
_entry.id   4c92bf00da14efa69306359096d67e7f
#
_cell.length_a   1.000
_cell.length_b   1.000
_cell.length_c   1.000
_cell.angle_alpha   90.00
_cell.angle_beta   90.00
_cell.angle_gamma   90.00
#
_symmetry.space_group_name_H-M   'P 1'
#
loop_
_entity.id
_entity.type
_entity.pdbx_description
1 polymer ?
#
loop_
_entity_poly.entity_id
_entity_poly.type
_entity_poly.pdbx_seq_one_letter_code
_entity_poly.pdbx_strand_id
1 'polypeptide(L)'
;MAAILSAVALAGCEEKKTGGEAEGKYETLKLKYEGSVGTVTYPELAQDLGYLDPIKLEWIGNTISGPASIQNAATGETDFGGAFNGAIAKLIASGAPLKSVIGYYGSDEDTYMGYYVLDGSPIKNAKDLIGKKVGMNTMGAHSEFILKEYLKQNGLTEDEIKQVTLVVVPPVNTEQALRQKQIDVAVLSGMLRDRALDNGGITKLFSDYDLFGSFTAGSLVFTERFIKENPNTVKKFVEATAKAIEWTRTTPKEEVIARFESIIEKRGRKEDTETIKYWKSPGIAEKGGYIKESEFKVWVDWLEKGGEFKNGQVKLDDLYTNEFNPYKQEIENK
;
A
#
# COMPACT_ATOMS: atom_id res chain seq x y z
N MET A 1 18.65 -46.98 -68.08
CA MET A 1 17.57 -46.30 -67.24
C MET A 1 18.18 -45.92 -65.93
N ALA A 2 18.53 -44.65 -65.81
CA ALA A 2 19.15 -44.07 -64.62
C ALA A 2 18.06 -43.36 -63.83
N ALA A 3 17.84 -43.73 -62.59
CA ALA A 3 16.91 -43.09 -61.67
C ALA A 3 17.69 -42.04 -60.84
N ILE A 4 17.32 -40.78 -60.97
CA ILE A 4 17.85 -39.64 -60.24
C ILE A 4 17.00 -39.51 -58.95
N LEU A 5 17.61 -39.71 -57.76
CA LEU A 5 17.01 -39.37 -56.48
C LEU A 5 17.35 -37.90 -56.17
N SER A 6 16.31 -37.04 -56.14
CA SER A 6 16.42 -35.68 -55.64
C SER A 6 16.24 -35.66 -54.13
N ALA A 7 17.28 -35.30 -53.41
CA ALA A 7 17.20 -35.03 -51.96
C ALA A 7 16.65 -33.60 -51.72
N VAL A 8 15.48 -33.52 -51.11
CA VAL A 8 14.92 -32.24 -50.58
C VAL A 8 15.49 -31.98 -49.19
N ALA A 9 16.32 -30.98 -49.07
CA ALA A 9 16.77 -30.47 -47.76
C ALA A 9 15.68 -29.59 -47.16
N LEU A 10 15.02 -30.07 -46.11
CA LEU A 10 14.18 -29.24 -45.23
C LEU A 10 15.10 -28.43 -44.33
N ALA A 11 15.19 -27.12 -44.62
CA ALA A 11 15.73 -26.16 -43.67
C ALA A 11 14.68 -25.93 -42.58
N GLY A 12 14.85 -26.57 -41.43
CA GLY A 12 14.09 -26.29 -40.24
C GLY A 12 14.54 -24.96 -39.66
N CYS A 13 13.67 -23.94 -39.68
CA CYS A 13 13.85 -22.75 -38.85
C CYS A 13 13.74 -23.17 -37.38
N GLU A 14 14.85 -23.14 -36.68
CA GLU A 14 14.93 -23.30 -35.24
C GLU A 14 14.42 -21.98 -34.60
N GLU A 15 13.12 -21.97 -34.22
CA GLU A 15 12.60 -20.97 -33.32
C GLU A 15 13.37 -21.06 -31.99
N LYS A 16 14.22 -20.07 -31.71
CA LYS A 16 14.82 -19.92 -30.39
C LYS A 16 13.72 -19.80 -29.36
N LYS A 17 13.47 -20.86 -28.61
CA LYS A 17 12.69 -20.86 -27.37
C LYS A 17 13.48 -20.05 -26.34
N THR A 18 13.20 -18.76 -26.25
CA THR A 18 13.69 -17.87 -25.17
C THR A 18 12.97 -18.11 -23.83
N GLY A 19 12.13 -19.13 -23.71
CA GLY A 19 11.37 -19.45 -22.49
C GLY A 19 12.08 -20.33 -21.47
N GLY A 20 13.10 -21.10 -21.87
CA GLY A 20 13.67 -22.14 -20.99
C GLY A 20 14.67 -21.66 -19.94
N GLU A 21 15.35 -20.53 -20.15
CA GLU A 21 16.32 -20.00 -19.19
C GLU A 21 15.67 -19.22 -18.04
N ALA A 22 14.46 -18.71 -18.21
CA ALA A 22 13.74 -17.97 -17.17
C ALA A 22 13.01 -18.89 -16.17
N GLU A 23 12.58 -20.08 -16.60
CA GLU A 23 11.87 -21.06 -15.76
C GLU A 23 12.76 -21.71 -14.67
N GLY A 24 14.09 -21.64 -14.80
CA GLY A 24 15.01 -22.16 -13.78
C GLY A 24 15.53 -21.12 -12.79
N LYS A 25 15.19 -19.81 -13.00
CA LYS A 25 15.73 -18.70 -12.21
C LYS A 25 14.82 -18.28 -11.04
N TYR A 26 13.53 -18.44 -11.19
CA TYR A 26 12.53 -18.04 -10.20
C TYR A 26 11.70 -19.24 -9.78
N GLU A 27 11.43 -19.35 -8.49
CA GLU A 27 10.71 -20.48 -7.90
C GLU A 27 9.22 -20.43 -8.22
N THR A 28 8.66 -19.23 -8.29
CA THR A 28 7.25 -18.96 -8.58
C THR A 28 7.14 -17.89 -9.65
N LEU A 29 6.37 -18.16 -10.72
CA LEU A 29 6.17 -17.23 -11.83
C LEU A 29 4.81 -16.52 -11.82
N LYS A 30 3.94 -16.84 -10.87
CA LYS A 30 2.64 -16.18 -10.65
C LYS A 30 2.49 -15.82 -9.20
N LEU A 31 2.04 -14.58 -8.94
CA LEU A 31 1.79 -14.09 -7.60
C LEU A 31 0.34 -13.64 -7.48
N LYS A 32 -0.44 -14.30 -6.61
CA LYS A 32 -1.82 -13.95 -6.30
C LYS A 32 -1.88 -12.72 -5.41
N TYR A 33 -2.77 -11.80 -5.74
CA TYR A 33 -2.93 -10.56 -4.97
C TYR A 33 -4.34 -9.98 -5.04
N GLU A 34 -4.66 -9.13 -4.08
CA GLU A 34 -5.82 -8.25 -4.12
C GLU A 34 -5.40 -6.85 -4.55
N GLY A 35 -6.21 -6.22 -5.41
CA GLY A 35 -6.04 -4.84 -5.84
C GLY A 35 -6.94 -3.87 -5.07
N SER A 36 -6.98 -2.63 -5.55
CA SER A 36 -7.93 -1.60 -5.10
C SER A 36 -8.63 -0.98 -6.30
N VAL A 37 -9.90 -0.64 -6.12
CA VAL A 37 -10.72 -0.01 -7.18
C VAL A 37 -10.21 1.38 -7.50
N GLY A 38 -10.01 1.68 -8.79
CA GLY A 38 -9.63 3.00 -9.26
C GLY A 38 -8.21 3.46 -8.88
N THR A 39 -7.33 2.53 -8.44
CA THR A 39 -5.92 2.81 -8.14
C THR A 39 -5.02 1.75 -8.77
N VAL A 40 -3.78 2.11 -9.04
CA VAL A 40 -2.73 1.19 -9.51
C VAL A 40 -1.76 0.96 -8.38
N THR A 41 -1.51 -0.30 -8.04
CA THR A 41 -0.49 -0.67 -7.07
C THR A 41 0.90 -0.64 -7.71
N TYR A 42 1.96 -0.44 -6.92
CA TYR A 42 3.32 -0.43 -7.47
C TYR A 42 3.75 -1.78 -8.09
N PRO A 43 3.33 -2.95 -7.57
CA PRO A 43 3.55 -4.20 -8.28
C PRO A 43 2.85 -4.27 -9.65
N GLU A 44 1.61 -3.74 -9.78
CA GLU A 44 0.92 -3.64 -11.09
C GLU A 44 1.67 -2.70 -12.05
N LEU A 45 2.13 -1.55 -11.56
CA LEU A 45 2.99 -0.65 -12.34
C LEU A 45 4.29 -1.33 -12.76
N ALA A 46 4.95 -2.04 -11.84
CA ALA A 46 6.17 -2.79 -12.13
C ALA A 46 5.95 -3.85 -13.23
N GLN A 47 4.81 -4.52 -13.21
CA GLN A 47 4.44 -5.48 -14.26
C GLN A 47 4.21 -4.79 -15.60
N ASP A 48 3.46 -3.67 -15.65
CA ASP A 48 3.20 -2.94 -16.91
C ASP A 48 4.47 -2.32 -17.50
N LEU A 49 5.41 -1.89 -16.66
CA LEU A 49 6.74 -1.42 -17.09
C LEU A 49 7.71 -2.54 -17.49
N GLY A 50 7.31 -3.82 -17.38
CA GLY A 50 8.14 -4.98 -17.68
C GLY A 50 9.23 -5.27 -16.63
N TYR A 51 9.24 -4.54 -15.51
CA TYR A 51 10.24 -4.73 -14.46
C TYR A 51 10.09 -6.05 -13.72
N LEU A 52 8.86 -6.59 -13.68
CA LEU A 52 8.54 -7.82 -12.97
C LEU A 52 8.75 -9.08 -13.83
N ASP A 53 8.90 -8.95 -15.17
CA ASP A 53 9.07 -10.09 -16.04
C ASP A 53 10.22 -11.02 -15.60
N PRO A 54 10.01 -12.34 -15.68
CA PRO A 54 8.87 -13.08 -16.26
C PRO A 54 7.71 -13.34 -15.27
N ILE A 55 7.80 -12.89 -14.03
CA ILE A 55 6.77 -13.09 -13.01
C ILE A 55 5.51 -12.30 -13.38
N LYS A 56 4.34 -12.92 -13.22
CA LYS A 56 3.04 -12.30 -13.49
C LYS A 56 2.18 -12.24 -12.24
N LEU A 57 1.45 -11.13 -12.10
CA LEU A 57 0.47 -10.94 -11.04
C LEU A 57 -0.86 -11.59 -11.44
N GLU A 58 -1.45 -12.34 -10.51
CA GLU A 58 -2.78 -12.95 -10.65
C GLU A 58 -3.74 -12.24 -9.69
N TRP A 59 -4.58 -11.39 -10.25
CA TRP A 59 -5.59 -10.68 -9.46
C TRP A 59 -6.72 -11.63 -9.06
N ILE A 60 -7.03 -11.71 -7.77
CA ILE A 60 -8.11 -12.55 -7.23
C ILE A 60 -9.30 -11.74 -6.69
N GLY A 61 -9.18 -10.42 -6.56
CA GLY A 61 -10.24 -9.56 -6.04
C GLY A 61 -9.71 -8.21 -5.61
N ASN A 62 -10.59 -7.41 -5.01
CA ASN A 62 -10.24 -6.11 -4.42
C ASN A 62 -10.48 -6.12 -2.91
N THR A 63 -9.66 -5.35 -2.19
CA THR A 63 -9.86 -5.09 -0.76
C THR A 63 -9.84 -3.59 -0.47
N ILE A 64 -10.53 -3.19 0.61
CA ILE A 64 -10.46 -1.84 1.19
C ILE A 64 -9.80 -1.87 2.57
N SER A 65 -9.40 -3.05 3.04
CA SER A 65 -8.93 -3.29 4.40
C SER A 65 -7.51 -3.87 4.39
N GLY A 66 -6.53 -3.08 4.83
CA GLY A 66 -5.16 -3.57 5.04
C GLY A 66 -5.07 -4.77 5.99
N PRO A 67 -5.72 -4.75 7.17
CA PRO A 67 -5.78 -5.93 8.05
C PRO A 67 -6.29 -7.19 7.36
N ALA A 68 -7.34 -7.11 6.52
CA ALA A 68 -7.84 -8.25 5.75
C ALA A 68 -6.81 -8.72 4.72
N SER A 69 -6.16 -7.78 3.99
CA SER A 69 -5.14 -8.10 2.98
C SER A 69 -3.96 -8.89 3.57
N ILE A 70 -3.42 -8.46 4.72
CA ILE A 70 -2.31 -9.19 5.36
C ILE A 70 -2.77 -10.51 6.00
N GLN A 71 -4.03 -10.61 6.41
CA GLN A 71 -4.60 -11.88 6.88
C GLN A 71 -4.71 -12.89 5.73
N ASN A 72 -5.15 -12.45 4.54
CA ASN A 72 -5.22 -13.30 3.34
C ASN A 72 -3.82 -13.78 2.93
N ALA A 73 -2.80 -12.93 3.04
CA ALA A 73 -1.41 -13.34 2.83
C ALA A 73 -0.95 -14.37 3.88
N ALA A 74 -1.28 -14.17 5.17
CA ALA A 74 -0.90 -15.09 6.24
C ALA A 74 -1.54 -16.48 6.08
N THR A 75 -2.75 -16.56 5.53
CA THR A 75 -3.48 -17.82 5.29
C THR A 75 -3.17 -18.46 3.94
N GLY A 76 -2.46 -17.77 3.04
CA GLY A 76 -2.11 -18.26 1.70
C GLY A 76 -3.22 -18.10 0.65
N GLU A 77 -4.26 -17.32 0.94
CA GLU A 77 -5.27 -16.92 -0.05
C GLU A 77 -4.64 -16.03 -1.12
N THR A 78 -3.77 -15.10 -0.69
CA THR A 78 -2.85 -14.35 -1.55
C THR A 78 -1.41 -14.71 -1.24
N ASP A 79 -0.49 -14.47 -2.18
CA ASP A 79 0.94 -14.68 -1.94
C ASP A 79 1.56 -13.51 -1.17
N PHE A 80 1.04 -12.29 -1.39
CA PHE A 80 1.42 -11.10 -0.65
C PHE A 80 0.20 -10.24 -0.32
N GLY A 81 0.35 -9.41 0.68
CA GLY A 81 -0.65 -8.42 1.09
C GLY A 81 0.01 -7.12 1.51
N GLY A 82 -0.78 -6.11 1.81
CA GLY A 82 -0.28 -4.82 2.27
C GLY A 82 -1.16 -4.20 3.35
N ALA A 83 -0.52 -3.58 4.35
CA ALA A 83 -1.22 -2.89 5.42
C ALA A 83 -0.37 -1.79 6.06
N PHE A 84 -1.00 -1.02 6.93
CA PHE A 84 -0.35 -0.11 7.86
C PHE A 84 0.64 -0.86 8.77
N ASN A 85 1.83 -0.30 8.99
CA ASN A 85 2.90 -0.94 9.75
C ASN A 85 2.47 -1.33 11.18
N GLY A 86 1.66 -0.51 11.85
CA GLY A 86 1.09 -0.86 13.15
C GLY A 86 0.13 -2.05 13.12
N ALA A 87 -0.66 -2.21 12.07
CA ALA A 87 -1.52 -3.38 11.89
C ALA A 87 -0.71 -4.65 11.59
N ILE A 88 0.37 -4.52 10.79
CA ILE A 88 1.32 -5.61 10.55
C ILE A 88 1.96 -6.06 11.87
N ALA A 89 2.47 -5.12 12.68
CA ALA A 89 3.06 -5.43 13.97
C ALA A 89 2.07 -6.17 14.89
N LYS A 90 0.79 -5.76 14.93
CA LYS A 90 -0.26 -6.45 15.71
C LYS A 90 -0.49 -7.88 15.23
N LEU A 91 -0.55 -8.11 13.93
CA LEU A 91 -0.81 -9.44 13.39
C LEU A 91 0.39 -10.37 13.63
N ILE A 92 1.62 -9.88 13.46
CA ILE A 92 2.86 -10.64 13.78
C ILE A 92 2.94 -10.94 15.29
N ALA A 93 2.63 -9.97 16.15
CA ALA A 93 2.57 -10.17 17.60
C ALA A 93 1.55 -11.23 18.02
N SER A 94 0.53 -11.45 17.21
CA SER A 94 -0.48 -12.51 17.40
C SER A 94 -0.06 -13.87 16.85
N GLY A 95 1.18 -13.98 16.33
CA GLY A 95 1.77 -15.23 15.84
C GLY A 95 1.65 -15.46 14.34
N ALA A 96 1.21 -14.49 13.55
CA ALA A 96 1.21 -14.62 12.10
C ALA A 96 2.65 -14.61 11.56
N PRO A 97 3.05 -15.61 10.73
CA PRO A 97 4.42 -15.73 10.22
C PRO A 97 4.66 -14.82 9.01
N LEU A 98 4.51 -13.52 9.19
CA LEU A 98 4.67 -12.51 8.15
C LEU A 98 5.97 -11.72 8.31
N LYS A 99 6.47 -11.19 7.20
CA LYS A 99 7.61 -10.27 7.16
C LYS A 99 7.34 -9.18 6.13
N SER A 100 7.51 -7.92 6.51
CA SER A 100 7.48 -6.79 5.58
C SER A 100 8.74 -6.75 4.74
N VAL A 101 8.60 -6.51 3.43
CA VAL A 101 9.72 -6.53 2.49
C VAL A 101 9.94 -5.22 1.76
N ILE A 102 8.94 -4.33 1.72
CA ILE A 102 9.02 -3.03 1.03
C ILE A 102 7.88 -2.12 1.48
N GLY A 103 8.18 -0.83 1.69
CA GLY A 103 7.18 0.21 1.89
C GLY A 103 6.43 0.51 0.59
N TYR A 104 5.13 0.75 0.66
CA TYR A 104 4.31 0.93 -0.55
C TYR A 104 3.33 2.10 -0.50
N TYR A 105 3.14 2.72 0.65
CA TYR A 105 2.40 3.97 0.81
C TYR A 105 2.80 4.70 2.09
N GLY A 106 2.50 5.97 2.16
CA GLY A 106 2.79 6.78 3.33
C GLY A 106 2.22 8.19 3.20
N SER A 107 2.93 9.15 3.75
CA SER A 107 2.56 10.56 3.80
C SER A 107 3.74 11.43 3.39
N ASP A 108 3.47 12.44 2.56
CA ASP A 108 4.34 13.57 2.25
C ASP A 108 3.49 14.83 2.08
N GLU A 109 4.10 15.96 1.72
CA GLU A 109 3.39 17.25 1.58
C GLU A 109 2.29 17.22 0.50
N ASP A 110 2.47 16.40 -0.54
CA ASP A 110 1.55 16.29 -1.67
C ASP A 110 0.51 15.19 -1.49
N THR A 111 0.89 14.09 -0.85
CA THR A 111 0.04 12.91 -0.62
C THR A 111 0.02 12.57 0.85
N TYR A 112 -1.13 12.75 1.50
CA TYR A 112 -1.33 12.46 2.92
C TYR A 112 -2.79 12.06 3.21
N MET A 113 -3.04 11.54 4.39
CA MET A 113 -4.39 11.25 4.90
C MET A 113 -4.84 12.38 5.83
N GLY A 114 -5.96 13.01 5.49
CA GLY A 114 -6.51 14.12 6.27
C GLY A 114 -7.91 13.84 6.79
N TYR A 115 -8.28 14.55 7.84
CA TYR A 115 -9.59 14.53 8.50
C TYR A 115 -10.32 15.83 8.17
N TYR A 116 -11.48 15.69 7.55
CA TYR A 116 -12.22 16.80 6.96
C TYR A 116 -13.62 16.92 7.53
N VAL A 117 -14.06 18.15 7.72
CA VAL A 117 -15.42 18.52 8.12
C VAL A 117 -16.07 19.38 7.03
N LEU A 118 -17.39 19.50 7.02
CA LEU A 118 -18.05 20.46 6.14
C LEU A 118 -17.70 21.89 6.53
N ASP A 119 -17.63 22.78 5.55
CA ASP A 119 -17.46 24.20 5.80
C ASP A 119 -18.56 24.73 6.73
N GLY A 120 -18.17 25.57 7.68
CA GLY A 120 -19.09 26.07 8.70
C GLY A 120 -19.40 25.05 9.82
N SER A 121 -18.81 23.85 9.83
CA SER A 121 -18.95 22.90 10.92
C SER A 121 -18.52 23.52 12.26
N PRO A 122 -19.22 23.21 13.38
CA PRO A 122 -18.80 23.63 14.71
C PRO A 122 -17.56 22.88 15.21
N ILE A 123 -17.17 21.77 14.57
CA ILE A 123 -15.99 20.97 14.93
C ILE A 123 -14.74 21.72 14.47
N LYS A 124 -13.91 22.16 15.42
CA LYS A 124 -12.69 22.95 15.17
C LYS A 124 -11.43 22.33 15.79
N ASN A 125 -11.58 21.47 16.77
CA ASN A 125 -10.48 20.89 17.53
C ASN A 125 -10.83 19.48 18.05
N ALA A 126 -9.88 18.84 18.72
CA ALA A 126 -10.02 17.47 19.20
C ALA A 126 -11.20 17.26 20.17
N LYS A 127 -11.48 18.23 21.06
CA LYS A 127 -12.58 18.12 22.04
C LYS A 127 -13.94 18.12 21.37
N ASP A 128 -14.08 18.81 20.24
CA ASP A 128 -15.33 18.86 19.48
C ASP A 128 -15.66 17.51 18.81
N LEU A 129 -14.71 16.56 18.78
CA LEU A 129 -14.92 15.22 18.26
C LEU A 129 -15.64 14.28 19.23
N ILE A 130 -15.74 14.63 20.51
CA ILE A 130 -16.48 13.85 21.51
C ILE A 130 -17.95 13.73 21.08
N GLY A 131 -18.44 12.48 20.98
CA GLY A 131 -19.80 12.17 20.53
C GLY A 131 -20.03 12.28 19.02
N LYS A 132 -18.98 12.52 18.22
CA LYS A 132 -19.07 12.65 16.77
C LYS A 132 -18.74 11.35 16.04
N LYS A 133 -19.22 11.25 14.80
CA LYS A 133 -19.00 10.11 13.90
C LYS A 133 -17.85 10.41 12.95
N VAL A 134 -16.79 9.60 12.98
CA VAL A 134 -15.65 9.69 12.07
C VAL A 134 -15.70 8.54 11.08
N GLY A 135 -15.87 8.86 9.79
CA GLY A 135 -15.91 7.87 8.71
C GLY A 135 -14.51 7.52 8.23
N MET A 136 -14.20 6.22 8.19
CA MET A 136 -12.91 5.68 7.75
C MET A 136 -13.08 4.33 7.05
N ASN A 137 -12.06 3.89 6.30
CA ASN A 137 -12.15 2.67 5.49
C ASN A 137 -12.22 1.36 6.30
N THR A 138 -11.51 1.30 7.43
CA THR A 138 -11.44 0.12 8.29
C THR A 138 -10.98 0.50 9.69
N MET A 139 -11.31 -0.34 10.68
CA MET A 139 -10.83 -0.19 12.05
C MET A 139 -9.51 -0.96 12.25
N GLY A 140 -8.77 -0.64 13.30
CA GLY A 140 -7.51 -1.29 13.64
C GLY A 140 -6.37 -0.97 12.67
N ALA A 141 -6.50 0.11 11.87
CA ALA A 141 -5.56 0.50 10.84
C ALA A 141 -5.16 1.97 10.94
N HIS A 142 -4.45 2.46 9.93
CA HIS A 142 -3.79 3.76 9.87
C HIS A 142 -4.70 4.92 10.36
N SER A 143 -5.92 5.03 9.81
CA SER A 143 -6.84 6.10 10.16
C SER A 143 -7.25 6.10 11.63
N GLU A 144 -7.47 4.95 12.24
CA GLU A 144 -7.81 4.90 13.66
C GLU A 144 -6.62 5.26 14.55
N PHE A 145 -5.41 4.78 14.20
CA PHE A 145 -4.19 5.11 14.95
C PHE A 145 -3.90 6.61 14.93
N ILE A 146 -3.97 7.25 13.77
CA ILE A 146 -3.76 8.70 13.63
C ILE A 146 -4.83 9.49 14.39
N LEU A 147 -6.10 9.10 14.31
CA LEU A 147 -7.16 9.74 15.09
C LEU A 147 -6.88 9.67 16.59
N LYS A 148 -6.59 8.49 17.11
CA LYS A 148 -6.30 8.30 18.53
C LYS A 148 -5.07 9.10 18.97
N GLU A 149 -4.03 9.13 18.15
CA GLU A 149 -2.83 9.92 18.43
C GLU A 149 -3.16 11.42 18.49
N TYR A 150 -3.91 11.94 17.51
CA TYR A 150 -4.38 13.33 17.51
C TYR A 150 -5.16 13.67 18.79
N LEU A 151 -6.09 12.81 19.19
CA LEU A 151 -6.91 13.01 20.40
C LEU A 151 -6.04 12.98 21.67
N LYS A 152 -5.10 12.03 21.78
CA LYS A 152 -4.16 11.94 22.91
C LYS A 152 -3.24 13.15 23.01
N GLN A 153 -2.64 13.58 21.91
CA GLN A 153 -1.77 14.79 21.88
C GLN A 153 -2.52 16.05 22.28
N ASN A 154 -3.84 16.11 22.07
CA ASN A 154 -4.69 17.22 22.47
C ASN A 154 -5.32 17.04 23.87
N GLY A 155 -4.83 16.08 24.65
CA GLY A 155 -5.13 15.90 26.06
C GLY A 155 -6.48 15.24 26.39
N LEU A 156 -7.10 14.52 25.43
CA LEU A 156 -8.29 13.73 25.71
C LEU A 156 -7.92 12.47 26.50
N THR A 157 -8.75 12.16 27.48
CA THR A 157 -8.66 10.92 28.24
C THR A 157 -9.15 9.72 27.42
N GLU A 158 -8.77 8.51 27.81
CA GLU A 158 -9.24 7.29 27.14
C GLU A 158 -10.77 7.18 27.14
N ASP A 159 -11.45 7.66 28.18
CA ASP A 159 -12.91 7.63 28.24
C ASP A 159 -13.58 8.67 27.34
N GLU A 160 -12.93 9.81 27.09
CA GLU A 160 -13.37 10.80 26.09
C GLU A 160 -13.12 10.28 24.68
N ILE A 161 -11.97 9.63 24.44
CA ILE A 161 -11.64 9.01 23.13
C ILE A 161 -12.66 7.94 22.76
N LYS A 162 -13.09 7.10 23.70
CA LYS A 162 -14.13 6.08 23.48
C LYS A 162 -15.50 6.65 23.08
N GLN A 163 -15.75 7.93 23.33
CA GLN A 163 -16.99 8.59 22.92
C GLN A 163 -16.98 9.02 21.45
N VAL A 164 -15.84 8.97 20.77
CA VAL A 164 -15.76 9.19 19.32
C VAL A 164 -16.21 7.92 18.61
N THR A 165 -17.27 8.03 17.79
CA THR A 165 -17.83 6.89 17.08
C THR A 165 -17.11 6.68 15.75
N LEU A 166 -16.49 5.52 15.55
CA LEU A 166 -15.88 5.14 14.28
C LEU A 166 -16.93 4.49 13.38
N VAL A 167 -17.01 4.93 12.13
CA VAL A 167 -17.96 4.41 11.13
C VAL A 167 -17.17 3.89 9.93
N VAL A 168 -17.32 2.61 9.59
CA VAL A 168 -16.67 2.06 8.40
C VAL A 168 -17.44 2.48 7.15
N VAL A 169 -16.75 3.19 6.26
CA VAL A 169 -17.27 3.70 5.00
C VAL A 169 -16.29 3.37 3.88
N PRO A 170 -16.72 2.74 2.76
CA PRO A 170 -15.84 2.55 1.62
C PRO A 170 -15.23 3.87 1.15
N PRO A 171 -13.91 3.94 0.82
CA PRO A 171 -13.22 5.19 0.50
C PRO A 171 -13.91 6.03 -0.57
N VAL A 172 -14.41 5.39 -1.61
CA VAL A 172 -15.11 6.07 -2.73
C VAL A 172 -16.42 6.77 -2.31
N ASN A 173 -17.02 6.36 -1.19
CA ASN A 173 -18.28 6.88 -0.66
C ASN A 173 -18.09 7.87 0.51
N THR A 174 -16.87 8.00 1.05
CA THR A 174 -16.63 8.74 2.30
C THR A 174 -16.93 10.23 2.15
N GLU A 175 -16.54 10.86 1.03
CA GLU A 175 -16.89 12.25 0.73
C GLU A 175 -18.40 12.46 0.72
N GLN A 176 -19.13 11.60 0.03
CA GLN A 176 -20.58 11.70 -0.07
C GLN A 176 -21.29 11.50 1.27
N ALA A 177 -20.81 10.55 2.09
CA ALA A 177 -21.33 10.33 3.44
C ALA A 177 -21.17 11.58 4.33
N LEU A 178 -20.04 12.31 4.19
CA LEU A 178 -19.85 13.60 4.87
C LEU A 178 -20.84 14.66 4.36
N ARG A 179 -20.95 14.83 3.04
CA ARG A 179 -21.87 15.82 2.43
C ARG A 179 -23.34 15.55 2.76
N GLN A 180 -23.73 14.30 2.91
CA GLN A 180 -25.05 13.86 3.36
C GLN A 180 -25.23 13.87 4.88
N LYS A 181 -24.22 14.29 5.64
CA LYS A 181 -24.22 14.34 7.11
C LYS A 181 -24.50 12.99 7.79
N GLN A 182 -24.13 11.89 7.12
CA GLN A 182 -24.17 10.54 7.72
C GLN A 182 -23.02 10.33 8.69
N ILE A 183 -21.91 11.03 8.46
CA ILE A 183 -20.73 11.17 9.33
C ILE A 183 -20.45 12.66 9.55
N ASP A 184 -19.79 12.98 10.66
CA ASP A 184 -19.41 14.37 11.03
C ASP A 184 -18.02 14.74 10.51
N VAL A 185 -17.14 13.74 10.39
CA VAL A 185 -15.77 13.86 9.90
C VAL A 185 -15.49 12.76 8.88
N ALA A 186 -14.89 13.12 7.76
CA ALA A 186 -14.42 12.19 6.73
C ALA A 186 -12.90 12.04 6.77
N VAL A 187 -12.42 10.80 6.79
CA VAL A 187 -11.02 10.49 6.53
C VAL A 187 -10.84 10.29 5.04
N LEU A 188 -10.05 11.17 4.41
CA LEU A 188 -9.79 11.17 2.97
C LEU A 188 -8.28 11.13 2.72
N SER A 189 -7.84 10.36 1.74
CA SER A 189 -6.42 10.24 1.39
C SER A 189 -6.20 10.25 -0.12
N GLY A 190 -4.99 10.65 -0.53
CA GLY A 190 -4.52 10.60 -1.91
C GLY A 190 -5.50 11.24 -2.89
N MET A 191 -5.72 10.59 -4.01
CA MET A 191 -6.54 11.10 -5.11
C MET A 191 -7.99 11.38 -4.71
N LEU A 192 -8.59 10.58 -3.82
CA LEU A 192 -9.96 10.83 -3.33
C LEU A 192 -10.04 12.08 -2.46
N ARG A 193 -9.00 12.37 -1.67
CA ARG A 193 -8.87 13.62 -0.92
C ARG A 193 -8.83 14.82 -1.86
N ASP A 194 -7.96 14.76 -2.88
CA ASP A 194 -7.74 15.87 -3.78
C ASP A 194 -8.97 16.15 -4.65
N ARG A 195 -9.69 15.11 -5.08
CA ARG A 195 -11.00 15.27 -5.73
C ARG A 195 -12.01 15.96 -4.80
N ALA A 196 -12.08 15.54 -3.54
CA ALA A 196 -13.01 16.13 -2.59
C ALA A 196 -12.69 17.60 -2.27
N LEU A 197 -11.40 17.97 -2.26
CA LEU A 197 -10.94 19.36 -2.12
C LEU A 197 -11.29 20.20 -3.35
N ASP A 198 -11.13 19.64 -4.56
CA ASP A 198 -11.51 20.30 -5.82
C ASP A 198 -13.03 20.57 -5.88
N ASN A 199 -13.83 19.64 -5.36
CA ASN A 199 -15.28 19.83 -5.21
C ASN A 199 -15.66 20.93 -4.20
N GLY A 200 -14.72 21.36 -3.33
CA GLY A 200 -14.91 22.40 -2.31
C GLY A 200 -15.90 22.02 -1.21
N GLY A 201 -16.17 22.98 -0.32
CA GLY A 201 -17.18 22.83 0.76
C GLY A 201 -16.73 21.97 1.93
N ILE A 202 -15.43 21.67 2.04
CA ILE A 202 -14.84 20.95 3.17
C ILE A 202 -13.57 21.64 3.67
N THR A 203 -13.34 21.55 4.99
CA THR A 203 -12.18 22.11 5.66
C THR A 203 -11.38 21.02 6.37
N LYS A 204 -10.05 21.04 6.21
CA LYS A 204 -9.14 20.13 6.93
C LYS A 204 -9.13 20.48 8.42
N LEU A 205 -9.31 19.47 9.25
CA LEU A 205 -9.15 19.58 10.71
C LEU A 205 -7.71 19.27 11.12
N PHE A 206 -7.15 18.18 10.66
CA PHE A 206 -5.76 17.74 10.82
C PHE A 206 -5.42 16.65 9.78
N SER A 207 -4.15 16.24 9.74
CA SER A 207 -3.68 15.14 8.89
C SER A 207 -2.58 14.35 9.59
N ASP A 208 -2.25 13.17 9.05
CA ASP A 208 -1.09 12.39 9.47
C ASP A 208 0.22 13.12 9.17
N TYR A 209 0.29 13.87 8.07
CA TYR A 209 1.43 14.72 7.75
C TYR A 209 1.62 15.86 8.77
N ASP A 210 0.53 16.48 9.25
CA ASP A 210 0.63 17.51 10.31
C ASP A 210 1.21 16.93 11.62
N LEU A 211 0.98 15.63 11.91
CA LEU A 211 1.43 14.98 13.14
C LEU A 211 2.83 14.39 13.05
N PHE A 212 3.19 13.83 11.90
CA PHE A 212 4.41 13.00 11.76
C PHE A 212 5.36 13.49 10.67
N GLY A 213 4.97 14.46 9.83
CA GLY A 213 5.72 14.82 8.63
C GLY A 213 5.68 13.72 7.58
N SER A 214 6.76 13.63 6.77
CA SER A 214 6.89 12.57 5.77
C SER A 214 7.30 11.25 6.42
N PHE A 215 6.56 10.18 6.13
CA PHE A 215 6.87 8.82 6.62
C PHE A 215 6.23 7.75 5.73
N THR A 216 6.82 6.55 5.72
CA THR A 216 6.22 5.39 5.10
C THR A 216 5.27 4.72 6.09
N ALA A 217 3.98 4.78 5.80
CA ALA A 217 2.94 4.32 6.72
C ALA A 217 2.70 2.81 6.65
N GLY A 218 2.91 2.18 5.49
CA GLY A 218 2.59 0.78 5.32
C GLY A 218 3.52 0.04 4.37
N SER A 219 3.54 -1.28 4.54
CA SER A 219 4.45 -2.18 3.85
C SER A 219 3.71 -3.34 3.20
N LEU A 220 4.31 -3.89 2.13
CA LEU A 220 3.92 -5.19 1.58
C LEU A 220 4.61 -6.30 2.36
N VAL A 221 3.86 -7.37 2.60
CA VAL A 221 4.30 -8.54 3.36
C VAL A 221 4.21 -9.81 2.53
N PHE A 222 5.11 -10.74 2.81
CA PHE A 222 5.00 -12.17 2.47
C PHE A 222 5.03 -12.99 3.76
N THR A 223 4.63 -14.27 3.69
CA THR A 223 4.93 -15.19 4.78
C THR A 223 6.43 -15.50 4.82
N GLU A 224 6.99 -15.72 6.01
CA GLU A 224 8.38 -16.13 6.18
C GLU A 224 8.69 -17.43 5.42
N ARG A 225 7.70 -18.35 5.37
CA ARG A 225 7.80 -19.58 4.57
C ARG A 225 7.95 -19.26 3.09
N PHE A 226 7.10 -18.35 2.54
CA PHE A 226 7.17 -17.98 1.12
C PHE A 226 8.53 -17.36 0.77
N ILE A 227 9.04 -16.45 1.63
CA ILE A 227 10.36 -15.81 1.46
C ILE A 227 11.46 -16.87 1.41
N LYS A 228 11.43 -17.86 2.31
CA LYS A 228 12.41 -18.93 2.38
C LYS A 228 12.35 -19.89 1.18
N GLU A 229 11.15 -20.22 0.73
CA GLU A 229 10.93 -21.15 -0.39
C GLU A 229 11.10 -20.48 -1.76
N ASN A 230 10.95 -19.13 -1.84
CA ASN A 230 10.93 -18.37 -3.10
C ASN A 230 11.86 -17.13 -3.06
N PRO A 231 13.12 -17.23 -2.61
CA PRO A 231 13.99 -16.07 -2.39
C PRO A 231 14.26 -15.26 -3.66
N ASN A 232 14.44 -15.91 -4.82
CA ASN A 232 14.67 -15.21 -6.08
C ASN A 232 13.41 -14.50 -6.60
N THR A 233 12.24 -15.11 -6.40
CA THR A 233 10.95 -14.51 -6.72
C THR A 233 10.69 -13.28 -5.88
N VAL A 234 10.89 -13.37 -4.54
CA VAL A 234 10.73 -12.22 -3.63
C VAL A 234 11.71 -11.11 -3.95
N LYS A 235 12.98 -11.45 -4.19
CA LYS A 235 14.00 -10.48 -4.61
C LYS A 235 13.57 -9.74 -5.88
N LYS A 236 13.14 -10.46 -6.92
CA LYS A 236 12.66 -9.87 -8.17
C LYS A 236 11.45 -8.97 -7.93
N PHE A 237 10.50 -9.39 -7.11
CA PHE A 237 9.33 -8.62 -6.75
C PHE A 237 9.70 -7.29 -6.06
N VAL A 238 10.57 -7.33 -5.05
CA VAL A 238 11.02 -6.13 -4.32
C VAL A 238 11.81 -5.20 -5.23
N GLU A 239 12.76 -5.71 -6.01
CA GLU A 239 13.54 -4.91 -6.96
C GLU A 239 12.66 -4.22 -8.01
N ALA A 240 11.67 -4.95 -8.56
CA ALA A 240 10.74 -4.44 -9.56
C ALA A 240 9.82 -3.35 -8.98
N THR A 241 9.27 -3.62 -7.79
CA THR A 241 8.41 -2.67 -7.08
C THR A 241 9.16 -1.41 -6.68
N ALA A 242 10.39 -1.54 -6.16
CA ALA A 242 11.25 -0.41 -5.81
C ALA A 242 11.57 0.47 -7.03
N LYS A 243 11.88 -0.14 -8.18
CA LYS A 243 12.09 0.59 -9.44
C LYS A 243 10.82 1.30 -9.92
N ALA A 244 9.64 0.70 -9.75
CA ALA A 244 8.38 1.32 -10.11
C ALA A 244 8.06 2.53 -9.23
N ILE A 245 8.37 2.46 -7.93
CA ILE A 245 8.27 3.61 -7.01
C ILE A 245 9.17 4.74 -7.50
N GLU A 246 10.45 4.47 -7.78
CA GLU A 246 11.39 5.48 -8.26
C GLU A 246 11.03 6.01 -9.65
N TRP A 247 10.46 5.17 -10.51
CA TRP A 247 9.93 5.63 -11.79
C TRP A 247 8.88 6.73 -11.61
N THR A 248 7.95 6.59 -10.64
CA THR A 248 6.95 7.64 -10.37
C THR A 248 7.53 8.92 -9.78
N ARG A 249 8.71 8.87 -9.14
CA ARG A 249 9.40 10.05 -8.60
C ARG A 249 10.15 10.83 -9.67
N THR A 250 10.64 10.14 -10.72
CA THR A 250 11.54 10.71 -11.73
C THR A 250 10.86 10.97 -13.07
N THR A 251 9.65 10.47 -13.26
CA THR A 251 8.84 10.64 -14.48
C THR A 251 7.91 11.86 -14.34
N PRO A 252 7.71 12.65 -15.42
CA PRO A 252 6.73 13.72 -15.40
C PRO A 252 5.34 13.24 -14.95
N LYS A 253 4.69 14.03 -14.12
CA LYS A 253 3.40 13.68 -13.49
C LYS A 253 2.34 13.24 -14.51
N GLU A 254 2.25 13.95 -15.62
CA GLU A 254 1.29 13.68 -16.69
C GLU A 254 1.52 12.31 -17.33
N GLU A 255 2.78 11.88 -17.44
CA GLU A 255 3.13 10.55 -17.96
C GLU A 255 2.79 9.45 -16.95
N VAL A 256 2.98 9.70 -15.65
CA VAL A 256 2.57 8.77 -14.59
C VAL A 256 1.04 8.60 -14.60
N ILE A 257 0.30 9.68 -14.68
CA ILE A 257 -1.17 9.68 -14.76
C ILE A 257 -1.63 8.88 -15.99
N ALA A 258 -1.11 9.21 -17.18
CA ALA A 258 -1.48 8.50 -18.42
C ALA A 258 -1.15 7.00 -18.34
N ARG A 259 -0.05 6.62 -17.69
CA ARG A 259 0.31 5.21 -17.48
C ARG A 259 -0.69 4.51 -16.55
N PHE A 260 -1.07 5.15 -15.46
CA PHE A 260 -2.05 4.59 -14.52
C PHE A 260 -3.42 4.42 -15.17
N GLU A 261 -3.91 5.40 -15.92
CA GLU A 261 -5.14 5.30 -16.70
C GLU A 261 -5.08 4.10 -17.66
N SER A 262 -3.99 3.99 -18.43
CA SER A 262 -3.79 2.87 -19.36
C SER A 262 -3.79 1.50 -18.66
N ILE A 263 -3.20 1.37 -17.46
CA ILE A 263 -3.21 0.13 -16.69
C ILE A 263 -4.64 -0.23 -16.26
N ILE A 264 -5.40 0.75 -15.75
CA ILE A 264 -6.79 0.54 -15.31
C ILE A 264 -7.67 0.11 -16.49
N GLU A 265 -7.54 0.75 -17.63
CA GLU A 265 -8.28 0.39 -18.83
C GLU A 265 -7.95 -1.03 -19.32
N LYS A 266 -6.65 -1.36 -19.42
CA LYS A 266 -6.17 -2.67 -19.89
C LYS A 266 -6.60 -3.83 -18.99
N ARG A 267 -6.69 -3.62 -17.66
CA ARG A 267 -7.06 -4.71 -16.74
C ARG A 267 -8.54 -5.09 -16.78
N GLY A 268 -9.40 -4.30 -17.46
CA GLY A 268 -10.77 -4.66 -17.82
C GLY A 268 -11.73 -4.89 -16.65
N ARG A 269 -11.47 -4.31 -15.48
CA ARG A 269 -12.28 -4.48 -14.26
C ARG A 269 -13.47 -3.52 -14.17
N LYS A 270 -13.79 -2.77 -15.25
CA LYS A 270 -14.89 -1.76 -15.33
C LYS A 270 -14.79 -0.70 -14.24
N GLU A 271 -13.60 -0.19 -14.02
CA GLU A 271 -13.29 0.84 -13.03
C GLU A 271 -13.28 2.21 -13.69
N ASP A 272 -13.53 3.24 -12.87
CA ASP A 272 -13.46 4.63 -13.27
C ASP A 272 -12.01 5.15 -13.13
N THR A 273 -11.55 5.90 -14.11
CA THR A 273 -10.21 6.54 -14.12
C THR A 273 -10.26 8.02 -13.71
N GLU A 274 -11.44 8.61 -13.49
CA GLU A 274 -11.60 10.05 -13.23
C GLU A 274 -10.77 10.57 -12.06
N THR A 275 -10.48 9.71 -11.06
CA THR A 275 -9.69 10.10 -9.89
C THR A 275 -8.19 10.13 -10.16
N ILE A 276 -7.70 9.43 -11.19
CA ILE A 276 -6.25 9.30 -11.46
C ILE A 276 -5.60 10.65 -11.76
N LYS A 277 -6.30 11.58 -12.40
CA LYS A 277 -5.81 12.94 -12.66
C LYS A 277 -5.37 13.71 -11.40
N TYR A 278 -5.83 13.28 -10.23
CA TYR A 278 -5.46 13.86 -8.94
C TYR A 278 -4.23 13.22 -8.30
N TRP A 279 -3.60 12.26 -8.95
CA TRP A 279 -2.34 11.70 -8.45
C TRP A 279 -1.24 12.78 -8.39
N LYS A 280 -0.46 12.81 -7.29
CA LYS A 280 0.59 13.83 -7.07
C LYS A 280 1.96 13.24 -6.79
N SER A 281 2.03 12.31 -5.84
CA SER A 281 3.28 11.71 -5.40
C SER A 281 3.07 10.28 -4.91
N PRO A 282 4.13 9.48 -4.76
CA PRO A 282 4.02 8.16 -4.16
C PRO A 282 3.66 8.18 -2.67
N GLY A 283 3.86 9.30 -1.97
CA GLY A 283 3.67 9.39 -0.53
C GLY A 283 4.60 8.48 0.29
N ILE A 284 5.66 7.92 -0.30
CA ILE A 284 6.61 7.02 0.34
C ILE A 284 7.85 7.84 0.70
N ALA A 285 8.26 7.86 1.97
CA ALA A 285 9.35 8.72 2.41
C ALA A 285 10.70 8.30 1.82
N GLU A 286 11.03 7.01 1.91
CA GLU A 286 12.35 6.51 1.54
C GLU A 286 12.44 6.02 0.11
N LYS A 287 13.65 6.15 -0.46
CA LYS A 287 13.98 5.70 -1.81
C LYS A 287 13.65 4.22 -2.00
N GLY A 288 12.92 3.92 -3.09
CA GLY A 288 12.54 2.56 -3.45
C GLY A 288 11.75 1.82 -2.38
N GLY A 289 11.05 2.54 -1.50
CA GLY A 289 10.28 1.92 -0.43
C GLY A 289 11.14 1.21 0.62
N TYR A 290 12.40 1.64 0.81
CA TYR A 290 13.22 1.16 1.93
C TYR A 290 12.50 1.40 3.26
N ILE A 291 12.49 0.42 4.14
CA ILE A 291 11.80 0.49 5.43
C ILE A 291 12.80 0.96 6.49
N LYS A 292 12.59 2.16 7.05
CA LYS A 292 13.34 2.61 8.24
C LYS A 292 12.79 1.95 9.50
N GLU A 293 13.67 1.65 10.44
CA GLU A 293 13.29 1.12 11.76
C GLU A 293 12.27 2.01 12.46
N SER A 294 12.44 3.34 12.37
CA SER A 294 11.53 4.33 12.97
C SER A 294 10.08 4.19 12.50
N GLU A 295 9.85 3.71 11.26
CA GLU A 295 8.53 3.55 10.66
C GLU A 295 7.73 2.37 11.23
N PHE A 296 8.39 1.44 11.92
CA PHE A 296 7.76 0.42 12.76
C PHE A 296 7.83 0.77 14.24
N LYS A 297 8.98 1.27 14.70
CA LYS A 297 9.23 1.56 16.11
C LYS A 297 8.20 2.50 16.71
N VAL A 298 7.82 3.56 16.01
CA VAL A 298 6.82 4.53 16.48
C VAL A 298 5.49 3.85 16.83
N TRP A 299 5.09 2.85 16.05
CA TRP A 299 3.83 2.11 16.27
C TRP A 299 3.95 1.02 17.32
N VAL A 300 5.10 0.34 17.41
CA VAL A 300 5.37 -0.62 18.49
C VAL A 300 5.36 0.11 19.83
N ASP A 301 6.09 1.23 19.95
CA ASP A 301 6.09 2.07 21.15
C ASP A 301 4.69 2.57 21.52
N TRP A 302 3.89 2.94 20.50
CA TRP A 302 2.52 3.40 20.69
C TRP A 302 1.61 2.30 21.22
N LEU A 303 1.73 1.07 20.69
CA LEU A 303 0.98 -0.10 21.13
C LEU A 303 1.38 -0.55 22.55
N GLU A 304 2.67 -0.46 22.89
CA GLU A 304 3.17 -0.73 24.23
C GLU A 304 2.63 0.29 25.25
N LYS A 305 2.73 1.59 24.94
CA LYS A 305 2.16 2.66 25.77
C LYS A 305 0.65 2.56 25.95
N GLY A 306 -0.05 2.08 24.92
CA GLY A 306 -1.48 1.82 24.95
C GLY A 306 -1.89 0.53 25.70
N GLY A 307 -0.93 -0.28 26.13
CA GLY A 307 -1.15 -1.55 26.81
C GLY A 307 -1.66 -2.68 25.88
N GLU A 308 -1.62 -2.48 24.58
CA GLU A 308 -1.95 -3.52 23.59
C GLU A 308 -0.81 -4.52 23.43
N PHE A 309 0.44 -4.08 23.64
CA PHE A 309 1.62 -4.93 23.71
C PHE A 309 2.22 -4.89 25.12
N LYS A 310 2.83 -6.01 25.55
CA LYS A 310 3.75 -6.01 26.68
C LYS A 310 5.08 -5.41 26.22
N ASN A 311 5.78 -4.72 27.10
CA ASN A 311 7.09 -4.15 26.78
C ASN A 311 8.05 -5.24 26.27
N GLY A 312 8.64 -5.03 25.10
CA GLY A 312 9.54 -5.96 24.44
C GLY A 312 8.87 -7.22 23.87
N GLN A 313 7.54 -7.23 23.72
CA GLN A 313 6.81 -8.36 23.13
C GLN A 313 7.17 -8.58 21.66
N VAL A 314 7.47 -7.51 20.94
CA VAL A 314 7.79 -7.53 19.51
C VAL A 314 9.19 -6.97 19.28
N LYS A 315 10.02 -7.73 18.58
CA LYS A 315 11.33 -7.26 18.14
C LYS A 315 11.19 -6.65 16.76
N LEU A 316 11.81 -5.49 16.54
CA LEU A 316 11.74 -4.78 15.26
C LEU A 316 12.30 -5.62 14.11
N ASP A 317 13.37 -6.38 14.35
CA ASP A 317 13.95 -7.29 13.35
C ASP A 317 13.01 -8.42 12.90
N ASP A 318 11.99 -8.74 13.72
CA ASP A 318 10.98 -9.74 13.35
C ASP A 318 9.92 -9.17 12.40
N LEU A 319 9.80 -7.84 12.30
CA LEU A 319 8.73 -7.18 11.56
C LEU A 319 9.03 -6.97 10.07
N TYR A 320 10.30 -6.69 9.71
CA TYR A 320 10.65 -6.33 8.34
C TYR A 320 12.05 -6.81 7.93
N THR A 321 12.32 -6.75 6.63
CA THR A 321 13.66 -6.92 6.05
C THR A 321 13.85 -6.00 4.84
N ASN A 322 15.03 -5.42 4.73
CA ASN A 322 15.48 -4.68 3.55
C ASN A 322 16.51 -5.49 2.72
N GLU A 323 16.66 -6.78 2.98
CA GLU A 323 17.66 -7.62 2.32
C GLU A 323 17.53 -7.60 0.79
N PHE A 324 16.30 -7.52 0.29
CA PHE A 324 15.99 -7.55 -1.14
C PHE A 324 15.90 -6.16 -1.78
N ASN A 325 15.94 -5.08 -0.98
CA ASN A 325 15.79 -3.72 -1.52
C ASN A 325 17.07 -3.28 -2.26
N PRO A 326 16.99 -2.91 -3.55
CA PRO A 326 18.16 -2.58 -4.36
C PRO A 326 18.86 -1.28 -3.91
N TYR A 327 18.19 -0.44 -3.12
CA TYR A 327 18.74 0.83 -2.62
C TYR A 327 19.31 0.73 -1.20
N LYS A 328 19.27 -0.46 -0.58
CA LYS A 328 19.73 -0.67 0.80
C LYS A 328 21.14 -0.11 1.04
N GLN A 329 22.11 -0.52 0.22
CA GLN A 329 23.50 -0.10 0.40
C GLN A 329 23.71 1.41 0.22
N GLU A 330 22.97 2.03 -0.70
CA GLU A 330 23.04 3.48 -0.92
C GLU A 330 22.49 4.25 0.30
N ILE A 331 21.45 3.73 0.95
CA ILE A 331 20.79 4.38 2.09
C ILE A 331 21.59 4.18 3.38
N GLU A 332 22.06 2.97 3.64
CA GLU A 332 22.80 2.62 4.87
C GLU A 332 24.23 3.20 4.92
N ASN A 333 24.79 3.62 3.78
CA ASN A 333 26.11 4.24 3.68
C ASN A 333 26.08 5.77 3.76
N LYS A 334 24.91 6.40 3.91
CA LYS A 334 24.73 7.85 4.10
C LYS A 334 24.64 8.21 5.57
#